data_987472f16d0d0d89220f6e805f7540bc
#
_entry.id   987472f16d0d0d89220f6e805f7540bc
#
_cell.length_a   1.000
_cell.length_b   1.000
_cell.length_c   1.000
_cell.angle_alpha   90.00
_cell.angle_beta   90.00
_cell.angle_gamma   90.00
#
_symmetry.space_group_name_H-M   'P 1'
#
loop_
_entity.id
_entity.type
_entity.pdbx_description
1 polymer ?
#
loop_
_entity_poly.entity_id
_entity_poly.type
_entity_poly.pdbx_seq_one_letter_code
_entity_poly.pdbx_strand_id
1 'polypeptide(L)'
;MLLSLEPRGQQSRLMLWCSPLLAAALTLGCGSLLFIALGHDPLQTLHTLLIAPVSDLYGVSELLVKALPILLCALGLAVAYQARIWNIGAEGQLLLGALAGSALAVNIIGMQSRWALVLILLTGTLAGAVWAGLTAWLRTRFNANEILTSIMLNYIALNLLLFCVHGPLKDPAGFNFPESAMFGDASRLPLLLEDGRVHAGVYFALLALVAVWVLLQKSFIGFQIKVLGLDKRAAGFVGFREKRLIWLALLISGGLAGLAGVCEVTGPIGQLVPQVSPGYGYAAITVAFLGRLNPLGILFSSLLMALLYIGGESAQMSLNLPQAITQLFQGMMLFFLLACDVLILYRPRLKLRWTRRSSTPAVTAGAL
;
A
#
# COMPACT_ATOMS: atom_id res chain seq x y z
N MET A 1 -5.08 21.06 33.16
CA MET A 1 -4.16 19.98 32.82
C MET A 1 -3.64 20.25 31.42
N LEU A 2 -2.33 20.37 31.21
CA LEU A 2 -1.73 20.51 29.86
C LEU A 2 -0.92 19.25 29.59
N LEU A 3 -1.32 18.54 28.54
CA LEU A 3 -0.57 17.40 28.01
C LEU A 3 0.66 17.95 27.29
N SER A 4 1.86 17.67 27.79
CA SER A 4 3.11 18.05 27.12
C SER A 4 3.80 16.80 26.58
N LEU A 5 4.21 16.84 25.31
CA LEU A 5 5.01 15.81 24.69
C LEU A 5 6.49 16.15 24.92
N GLU A 6 7.19 15.33 25.71
CA GLU A 6 8.62 15.50 25.96
C GLU A 6 9.42 14.52 25.06
N PRO A 7 10.43 15.01 24.32
CA PRO A 7 11.25 14.13 23.49
C PRO A 7 12.00 13.11 24.34
N ARG A 8 12.02 11.85 23.89
CA ARG A 8 12.83 10.78 24.49
C ARG A 8 14.23 10.86 23.94
N GLY A 9 15.25 10.73 24.75
CA GLY A 9 16.66 10.69 24.30
C GLY A 9 16.99 9.44 23.45
N GLN A 10 16.21 8.38 23.58
CA GLN A 10 16.33 7.16 22.77
C GLN A 10 14.94 6.64 22.37
N GLN A 11 14.86 6.00 21.20
CA GLN A 11 13.63 5.37 20.73
C GLN A 11 13.20 4.24 21.68
N SER A 12 11.91 4.22 22.05
CA SER A 12 11.38 3.17 22.90
C SER A 12 11.15 1.88 22.15
N ARG A 13 11.95 0.83 22.42
CA ARG A 13 11.76 -0.50 21.81
C ARG A 13 10.37 -1.08 22.09
N LEU A 14 9.82 -0.84 23.27
CA LEU A 14 8.47 -1.29 23.62
C LEU A 14 7.41 -0.60 22.73
N MET A 15 7.50 0.73 22.52
CA MET A 15 6.56 1.44 21.68
C MET A 15 6.70 1.08 20.20
N LEU A 16 7.88 0.60 19.76
CA LEU A 16 8.05 0.08 18.40
C LEU A 16 7.11 -1.11 18.11
N TRP A 17 6.87 -1.98 19.09
CA TRP A 17 5.97 -3.13 18.95
C TRP A 17 4.53 -2.80 19.33
N CYS A 18 4.34 -1.92 20.32
CA CYS A 18 3.00 -1.59 20.81
C CYS A 18 2.25 -0.58 19.93
N SER A 19 2.96 0.29 19.17
CA SER A 19 2.31 1.32 18.35
C SER A 19 1.37 0.75 17.28
N PRO A 20 1.72 -0.30 16.49
CA PRO A 20 0.78 -0.90 15.54
C PRO A 20 -0.43 -1.55 16.22
N LEU A 21 -0.20 -2.22 17.35
CA LEU A 21 -1.30 -2.86 18.12
C LEU A 21 -2.25 -1.81 18.71
N LEU A 22 -1.70 -0.72 19.24
CA LEU A 22 -2.48 0.40 19.76
C LEU A 22 -3.29 1.07 18.66
N ALA A 23 -2.68 1.28 17.48
CA ALA A 23 -3.37 1.83 16.32
C ALA A 23 -4.52 0.93 15.85
N ALA A 24 -4.30 -0.39 15.78
CA ALA A 24 -5.34 -1.35 15.47
C ALA A 24 -6.48 -1.33 16.51
N ALA A 25 -6.15 -1.33 17.81
CA ALA A 25 -7.14 -1.25 18.87
C ALA A 25 -7.97 0.05 18.82
N LEU A 26 -7.34 1.20 18.55
CA LEU A 26 -8.04 2.48 18.38
C LEU A 26 -8.94 2.45 17.12
N THR A 27 -8.45 1.87 16.03
CA THR A 27 -9.25 1.72 14.80
C THR A 27 -10.49 0.87 15.05
N LEU A 28 -10.33 -0.27 15.71
CA LEU A 28 -11.45 -1.16 16.06
C LEU A 28 -12.41 -0.50 17.04
N GLY A 29 -11.91 0.25 18.04
CA GLY A 29 -12.72 0.99 18.99
C GLY A 29 -13.54 2.08 18.32
N CYS A 30 -12.94 2.93 17.52
CA CYS A 30 -13.65 3.96 16.74
C CYS A 30 -14.61 3.36 15.72
N GLY A 31 -14.21 2.26 15.07
CA GLY A 31 -15.08 1.51 14.17
C GLY A 31 -16.29 0.93 14.85
N SER A 32 -16.13 0.39 16.07
CA SER A 32 -17.25 -0.11 16.87
C SER A 32 -18.26 1.00 17.20
N LEU A 33 -17.77 2.20 17.54
CA LEU A 33 -18.64 3.36 17.77
C LEU A 33 -19.40 3.77 16.49
N LEU A 34 -18.73 3.68 15.35
CA LEU A 34 -19.37 3.94 14.04
C LEU A 34 -20.49 2.91 13.76
N PHE A 35 -20.26 1.61 14.03
CA PHE A 35 -21.28 0.57 13.83
C PHE A 35 -22.50 0.80 14.71
N ILE A 36 -22.32 1.18 15.99
CA ILE A 36 -23.42 1.55 16.86
C ILE A 36 -24.20 2.74 16.28
N ALA A 37 -23.50 3.77 15.78
CA ALA A 37 -24.14 4.93 15.16
C ALA A 37 -24.94 4.59 13.90
N LEU A 38 -24.54 3.54 13.17
CA LEU A 38 -25.23 3.01 11.99
C LEU A 38 -26.35 2.01 12.35
N GLY A 39 -26.55 1.70 13.63
CA GLY A 39 -27.59 0.77 14.09
C GLY A 39 -27.22 -0.70 13.98
N HIS A 40 -25.95 -1.03 13.82
CA HIS A 40 -25.44 -2.41 13.73
C HIS A 40 -24.80 -2.85 15.05
N ASP A 41 -24.89 -4.14 15.36
CA ASP A 41 -24.17 -4.73 16.50
C ASP A 41 -22.67 -4.75 16.22
N PRO A 42 -21.85 -4.06 17.07
CA PRO A 42 -20.40 -4.00 16.87
C PRO A 42 -19.71 -5.36 16.91
N LEU A 43 -20.15 -6.27 17.79
CA LEU A 43 -19.53 -7.59 17.93
C LEU A 43 -19.79 -8.46 16.69
N GLN A 44 -21.03 -8.47 16.22
CA GLN A 44 -21.40 -9.18 14.99
C GLN A 44 -20.66 -8.62 13.77
N THR A 45 -20.57 -7.30 13.67
CA THR A 45 -19.88 -6.64 12.55
C THR A 45 -18.38 -6.90 12.58
N LEU A 46 -17.73 -6.84 13.76
CA LEU A 46 -16.31 -7.17 13.91
C LEU A 46 -16.03 -8.66 13.64
N HIS A 47 -16.92 -9.56 14.05
CA HIS A 47 -16.83 -10.97 13.72
C HIS A 47 -16.87 -11.19 12.19
N THR A 48 -17.82 -10.54 11.51
CA THR A 48 -17.93 -10.59 10.04
C THR A 48 -16.72 -9.99 9.33
N LEU A 49 -16.12 -8.92 9.88
CA LEU A 49 -14.96 -8.27 9.31
C LEU A 49 -13.64 -9.05 9.48
N LEU A 50 -13.44 -9.69 10.64
CA LEU A 50 -12.13 -10.21 11.02
C LEU A 50 -12.06 -11.73 11.09
N ILE A 51 -13.17 -12.41 11.45
CA ILE A 51 -13.19 -13.85 11.71
C ILE A 51 -13.84 -14.61 10.54
N ALA A 52 -15.00 -14.18 10.09
CA ALA A 52 -15.73 -14.85 9.02
C ALA A 52 -14.89 -15.06 7.75
N PRO A 53 -14.05 -14.10 7.29
CA PRO A 53 -13.25 -14.29 6.06
C PRO A 53 -12.18 -15.37 6.14
N VAL A 54 -11.80 -15.82 7.34
CA VAL A 54 -10.75 -16.83 7.55
C VAL A 54 -11.29 -18.11 8.20
N SER A 55 -12.60 -18.26 8.25
CA SER A 55 -13.26 -19.42 8.89
C SER A 55 -13.18 -20.69 8.06
N ASP A 56 -12.97 -20.59 6.76
CA ASP A 56 -12.87 -21.70 5.82
C ASP A 56 -11.62 -21.61 4.93
N LEU A 57 -11.28 -22.71 4.26
CA LEU A 57 -10.10 -22.78 3.38
C LEU A 57 -10.24 -21.86 2.16
N TYR A 58 -11.47 -21.69 1.66
CA TYR A 58 -11.74 -20.78 0.55
C TYR A 58 -11.44 -19.33 0.94
N GLY A 59 -11.91 -18.87 2.12
CA GLY A 59 -11.65 -17.53 2.62
C GLY A 59 -10.15 -17.27 2.84
N VAL A 60 -9.39 -18.26 3.34
CA VAL A 60 -7.94 -18.17 3.44
C VAL A 60 -7.30 -18.07 2.05
N SER A 61 -7.83 -18.78 1.05
CA SER A 61 -7.34 -18.64 -0.33
C SER A 61 -7.58 -17.24 -0.88
N GLU A 62 -8.76 -16.67 -0.68
CA GLU A 62 -9.09 -15.30 -1.07
C GLU A 62 -8.19 -14.26 -0.37
N LEU A 63 -7.88 -14.51 0.91
CA LEU A 63 -6.94 -13.67 1.67
C LEU A 63 -5.58 -13.58 0.99
N LEU A 64 -5.04 -14.69 0.52
CA LEU A 64 -3.76 -14.72 -0.19
C LEU A 64 -3.83 -14.02 -1.54
N VAL A 65 -4.93 -14.19 -2.27
CA VAL A 65 -5.17 -13.52 -3.56
C VAL A 65 -5.20 -12.00 -3.39
N LYS A 66 -5.95 -11.49 -2.42
CA LYS A 66 -6.05 -10.05 -2.12
C LYS A 66 -4.75 -9.47 -1.53
N ALA A 67 -4.03 -10.25 -0.71
CA ALA A 67 -2.76 -9.82 -0.13
C ALA A 67 -1.66 -9.64 -1.16
N LEU A 68 -1.67 -10.41 -2.24
CA LEU A 68 -0.61 -10.44 -3.25
C LEU A 68 -0.33 -9.06 -3.89
N PRO A 69 -1.30 -8.37 -4.52
CA PRO A 69 -1.05 -7.07 -5.15
C PRO A 69 -0.65 -6.01 -4.12
N ILE A 70 -1.24 -6.04 -2.92
CA ILE A 70 -0.91 -5.12 -1.83
C ILE A 70 0.53 -5.33 -1.36
N LEU A 71 0.95 -6.59 -1.18
CA LEU A 71 2.31 -6.95 -0.77
C LEU A 71 3.34 -6.48 -1.80
N LEU A 72 3.13 -6.77 -3.08
CA LEU A 72 4.04 -6.37 -4.15
C LEU A 72 4.20 -4.84 -4.23
N CYS A 73 3.09 -4.10 -4.20
CA CYS A 73 3.12 -2.64 -4.18
C CYS A 73 3.84 -2.10 -2.93
N ALA A 74 3.52 -2.63 -1.74
CA ALA A 74 4.09 -2.16 -0.48
C ALA A 74 5.60 -2.44 -0.37
N LEU A 75 6.08 -3.59 -0.89
CA LEU A 75 7.51 -3.89 -0.99
C LEU A 75 8.23 -2.89 -1.89
N GLY A 76 7.64 -2.53 -3.03
CA GLY A 76 8.16 -1.51 -3.92
C GLY A 76 8.23 -0.12 -3.26
N LEU A 77 7.12 0.26 -2.60
CA LEU A 77 7.05 1.52 -1.85
C LEU A 77 8.06 1.59 -0.72
N ALA A 78 8.32 0.47 -0.02
CA ALA A 78 9.31 0.44 1.05
C ALA A 78 10.73 0.80 0.57
N VAL A 79 11.11 0.38 -0.65
CA VAL A 79 12.39 0.76 -1.26
C VAL A 79 12.44 2.27 -1.51
N ALA A 80 11.38 2.86 -2.06
CA ALA A 80 11.30 4.30 -2.31
C ALA A 80 11.30 5.11 -1.01
N TYR A 81 10.50 4.71 -0.03
CA TYR A 81 10.35 5.44 1.24
C TYR A 81 11.59 5.36 2.13
N GLN A 82 12.38 4.29 2.06
CA GLN A 82 13.68 4.26 2.74
C GLN A 82 14.66 5.28 2.17
N ALA A 83 14.54 5.67 0.90
CA ALA A 83 15.29 6.77 0.29
C ALA A 83 14.64 8.15 0.55
N ARG A 84 13.54 8.23 1.31
CA ARG A 84 12.67 9.42 1.44
C ARG A 84 12.18 9.95 0.10
N ILE A 85 11.85 9.05 -0.81
CA ILE A 85 11.21 9.35 -2.07
C ILE A 85 9.74 8.96 -1.94
N TRP A 86 8.85 9.96 -1.97
CA TRP A 86 7.43 9.77 -1.73
C TRP A 86 6.70 9.36 -3.01
N ASN A 87 6.77 8.07 -3.36
CA ASN A 87 5.99 7.53 -4.48
C ASN A 87 4.55 7.27 -4.03
N ILE A 88 3.61 8.12 -4.43
CA ILE A 88 2.16 7.89 -4.22
C ILE A 88 1.54 7.31 -5.52
N GLY A 89 2.37 7.06 -6.52
CA GLY A 89 1.98 6.61 -7.85
C GLY A 89 1.78 5.10 -8.01
N ALA A 90 1.86 4.32 -6.94
CA ALA A 90 1.77 2.85 -7.03
C ALA A 90 0.47 2.36 -7.67
N GLU A 91 -0.66 3.07 -7.43
CA GLU A 91 -1.95 2.74 -8.04
C GLU A 91 -1.89 2.88 -9.58
N GLY A 92 -1.42 4.03 -10.08
CA GLY A 92 -1.28 4.25 -11.52
C GLY A 92 -0.27 3.30 -12.18
N GLN A 93 0.82 2.96 -11.48
CA GLN A 93 1.83 2.00 -11.93
C GLN A 93 1.23 0.58 -12.03
N LEU A 94 0.38 0.18 -11.09
CA LEU A 94 -0.39 -1.05 -11.11
C LEU A 94 -1.36 -1.08 -12.30
N LEU A 95 -2.14 0.00 -12.47
CA LEU A 95 -3.12 0.10 -13.55
C LEU A 95 -2.45 0.04 -14.94
N LEU A 96 -1.30 0.71 -15.13
CA LEU A 96 -0.53 0.62 -16.37
C LEU A 96 0.09 -0.76 -16.60
N GLY A 97 0.51 -1.43 -15.53
CA GLY A 97 0.96 -2.82 -15.60
C GLY A 97 -0.15 -3.76 -16.07
N ALA A 98 -1.32 -3.63 -15.47
CA ALA A 98 -2.52 -4.36 -15.87
C ALA A 98 -2.92 -4.07 -17.32
N LEU A 99 -2.97 -2.79 -17.69
CA LEU A 99 -3.33 -2.36 -19.05
C LEU A 99 -2.37 -2.91 -20.12
N ALA A 100 -1.07 -2.74 -19.92
CA ALA A 100 -0.07 -3.18 -20.90
C ALA A 100 -0.01 -4.72 -21.01
N GLY A 101 -0.09 -5.41 -19.86
CA GLY A 101 -0.18 -6.88 -19.86
C GLY A 101 -1.42 -7.38 -20.57
N SER A 102 -2.58 -6.76 -20.30
CA SER A 102 -3.85 -7.11 -20.96
C SER A 102 -3.84 -6.82 -22.46
N ALA A 103 -3.29 -5.67 -22.87
CA ALA A 103 -3.18 -5.34 -24.29
C ALA A 103 -2.37 -6.39 -25.05
N LEU A 104 -1.28 -6.89 -24.47
CA LEU A 104 -0.51 -7.98 -25.08
C LEU A 104 -1.31 -9.29 -25.04
N ALA A 105 -1.95 -9.63 -23.90
CA ALA A 105 -2.71 -10.87 -23.74
C ALA A 105 -3.84 -11.01 -24.77
N VAL A 106 -4.58 -9.91 -25.04
CA VAL A 106 -5.64 -9.88 -26.04
C VAL A 106 -5.09 -10.08 -27.47
N ASN A 107 -3.93 -9.52 -27.78
CA ASN A 107 -3.31 -9.66 -29.11
C ASN A 107 -2.73 -11.06 -29.38
N ILE A 108 -2.46 -11.85 -28.33
CA ILE A 108 -1.85 -13.19 -28.43
C ILE A 108 -2.78 -14.32 -27.96
N ILE A 109 -4.11 -14.11 -27.96
CA ILE A 109 -5.11 -15.10 -27.50
C ILE A 109 -4.93 -16.47 -28.17
N GLY A 110 -4.55 -16.51 -29.45
CA GLY A 110 -4.31 -17.76 -30.19
C GLY A 110 -2.99 -18.48 -29.87
N MET A 111 -2.12 -17.87 -29.07
CA MET A 111 -0.81 -18.46 -28.76
C MET A 111 -0.93 -19.46 -27.61
N GLN A 112 -0.65 -20.74 -27.87
CA GLN A 112 -0.71 -21.80 -26.85
C GLN A 112 0.63 -21.99 -26.09
N SER A 113 1.62 -21.15 -26.35
CA SER A 113 2.94 -21.26 -25.73
C SER A 113 2.95 -20.65 -24.33
N ARG A 114 3.56 -21.33 -23.35
CA ARG A 114 3.78 -20.79 -21.99
C ARG A 114 4.67 -19.55 -21.97
N TRP A 115 5.42 -19.25 -23.03
CA TRP A 115 6.17 -18.01 -23.20
C TRP A 115 5.25 -16.78 -23.29
N ALA A 116 3.98 -16.97 -23.69
CA ALA A 116 2.98 -15.90 -23.70
C ALA A 116 2.84 -15.26 -22.32
N LEU A 117 2.67 -16.07 -21.27
CA LEU A 117 2.56 -15.58 -19.89
C LEU A 117 3.82 -14.82 -19.44
N VAL A 118 5.01 -15.33 -19.76
CA VAL A 118 6.27 -14.66 -19.39
C VAL A 118 6.37 -13.29 -20.04
N LEU A 119 6.01 -13.19 -21.33
CA LEU A 119 6.01 -11.92 -22.06
C LEU A 119 4.99 -10.93 -21.47
N ILE A 120 3.79 -11.40 -21.12
CA ILE A 120 2.74 -10.58 -20.49
C ILE A 120 3.22 -10.03 -19.14
N LEU A 121 3.79 -10.89 -18.28
CA LEU A 121 4.32 -10.48 -16.98
C LEU A 121 5.45 -9.47 -17.11
N LEU A 122 6.38 -9.68 -18.03
CA LEU A 122 7.48 -8.74 -18.32
C LEU A 122 6.94 -7.42 -18.84
N THR A 123 5.98 -7.45 -19.77
CA THR A 123 5.39 -6.22 -20.35
C THR A 123 4.71 -5.40 -19.27
N GLY A 124 3.89 -6.02 -18.39
CA GLY A 124 3.24 -5.34 -17.30
C GLY A 124 4.22 -4.75 -16.27
N THR A 125 5.25 -5.54 -15.92
CA THR A 125 6.31 -5.08 -15.00
C THR A 125 7.08 -3.88 -15.57
N LEU A 126 7.45 -3.94 -16.86
CA LEU A 126 8.15 -2.85 -17.54
C LEU A 126 7.26 -1.61 -17.69
N ALA A 127 5.98 -1.77 -17.99
CA ALA A 127 5.04 -0.65 -18.13
C ALA A 127 4.91 0.11 -16.79
N GLY A 128 4.76 -0.60 -15.67
CA GLY A 128 4.75 0.02 -14.34
C GLY A 128 6.07 0.71 -14.01
N ALA A 129 7.21 0.10 -14.34
CA ALA A 129 8.53 0.70 -14.15
C ALA A 129 8.72 1.97 -15.00
N VAL A 130 8.36 1.94 -16.28
CA VAL A 130 8.42 3.10 -17.19
C VAL A 130 7.52 4.23 -16.68
N TRP A 131 6.32 3.92 -16.20
CA TRP A 131 5.40 4.91 -15.63
C TRP A 131 6.00 5.60 -14.40
N ALA A 132 6.61 4.83 -13.49
CA ALA A 132 7.36 5.39 -12.36
C ALA A 132 8.60 6.19 -12.82
N GLY A 133 9.20 5.80 -13.95
CA GLY A 133 10.31 6.49 -14.60
C GLY A 133 9.95 7.93 -15.01
N LEU A 134 8.69 8.20 -15.39
CA LEU A 134 8.23 9.57 -15.65
C LEU A 134 8.34 10.46 -14.41
N THR A 135 7.92 9.94 -13.25
CA THR A 135 8.10 10.67 -11.97
C THR A 135 9.58 10.89 -11.66
N ALA A 136 10.42 9.86 -11.87
CA ALA A 136 11.87 9.97 -11.66
C ALA A 136 12.50 11.01 -12.59
N TRP A 137 12.11 11.03 -13.85
CA TRP A 137 12.57 12.00 -14.84
C TRP A 137 12.20 13.43 -14.47
N LEU A 138 10.91 13.67 -14.14
CA LEU A 138 10.41 14.98 -13.75
C LEU A 138 11.13 15.49 -12.49
N ARG A 139 11.33 14.63 -11.50
CA ARG A 139 12.05 14.97 -10.26
C ARG A 139 13.53 15.28 -10.52
N THR A 140 14.23 14.43 -11.27
CA THR A 140 15.69 14.56 -11.46
C THR A 140 16.08 15.62 -12.48
N ARG A 141 15.21 15.95 -13.44
CA ARG A 141 15.48 16.95 -14.49
C ARG A 141 14.93 18.34 -14.15
N PHE A 142 13.72 18.40 -13.58
CA PHE A 142 12.99 19.66 -13.34
C PHE A 142 12.81 19.95 -11.85
N ASN A 143 13.31 19.11 -10.97
CA ASN A 143 13.12 19.21 -9.52
C ASN A 143 11.62 19.29 -9.13
N ALA A 144 10.76 18.63 -9.91
CA ALA A 144 9.33 18.58 -9.65
C ALA A 144 9.04 17.80 -8.36
N ASN A 145 7.94 18.18 -7.70
CA ASN A 145 7.48 17.46 -6.49
C ASN A 145 6.93 16.09 -6.88
N GLU A 146 7.59 15.02 -6.42
CA GLU A 146 7.22 13.64 -6.74
C GLU A 146 5.86 13.22 -6.21
N ILE A 147 5.39 13.82 -5.12
CA ILE A 147 4.06 13.57 -4.55
C ILE A 147 2.98 14.02 -5.54
N LEU A 148 3.06 15.28 -5.97
CA LEU A 148 2.08 15.85 -6.90
C LEU A 148 2.13 15.17 -8.26
N THR A 149 3.33 14.95 -8.80
CA THR A 149 3.48 14.30 -10.12
C THR A 149 2.97 12.87 -10.13
N SER A 150 3.25 12.09 -9.07
CA SER A 150 2.79 10.71 -8.99
C SER A 150 1.27 10.61 -8.81
N ILE A 151 0.64 11.50 -8.03
CA ILE A 151 -0.83 11.55 -7.90
C ILE A 151 -1.48 11.92 -9.24
N MET A 152 -0.96 12.93 -9.95
CA MET A 152 -1.50 13.30 -11.27
C MET A 152 -1.39 12.15 -12.26
N LEU A 153 -0.27 11.43 -12.25
CA LEU A 153 -0.06 10.25 -13.09
C LEU A 153 -1.03 9.09 -12.74
N ASN A 154 -1.49 8.96 -11.48
CA ASN A 154 -2.54 7.99 -11.14
C ASN A 154 -3.85 8.29 -11.86
N TYR A 155 -4.29 9.56 -11.86
CA TYR A 155 -5.51 9.95 -12.59
C TYR A 155 -5.37 9.77 -14.10
N ILE A 156 -4.19 10.05 -14.67
CA ILE A 156 -3.93 9.81 -16.08
C ILE A 156 -3.98 8.31 -16.39
N ALA A 157 -3.37 7.47 -15.55
CA ALA A 157 -3.37 6.02 -15.74
C ALA A 157 -4.79 5.44 -15.68
N LEU A 158 -5.60 5.88 -14.70
CA LEU A 158 -7.00 5.47 -14.57
C LEU A 158 -7.81 5.84 -15.81
N ASN A 159 -7.73 7.09 -16.26
CA ASN A 159 -8.46 7.54 -17.44
C ASN A 159 -7.98 6.85 -18.72
N LEU A 160 -6.67 6.55 -18.84
CA LEU A 160 -6.12 5.79 -19.96
C LEU A 160 -6.65 4.35 -19.97
N LEU A 161 -6.72 3.70 -18.81
CA LEU A 161 -7.32 2.37 -18.68
C LEU A 161 -8.80 2.40 -19.09
N LEU A 162 -9.57 3.36 -18.56
CA LEU A 162 -10.98 3.51 -18.92
C LEU A 162 -11.17 3.77 -20.42
N PHE A 163 -10.36 4.63 -21.03
CA PHE A 163 -10.39 4.88 -22.45
C PHE A 163 -10.13 3.58 -23.25
N CYS A 164 -9.14 2.79 -22.86
CA CYS A 164 -8.79 1.56 -23.56
C CYS A 164 -9.87 0.49 -23.43
N VAL A 165 -10.47 0.33 -22.24
CA VAL A 165 -11.52 -0.67 -21.98
C VAL A 165 -12.83 -0.32 -22.69
N HIS A 166 -13.16 0.97 -22.81
CA HIS A 166 -14.36 1.42 -23.53
C HIS A 166 -14.16 1.52 -25.05
N GLY A 167 -12.92 1.50 -25.51
CA GLY A 167 -12.55 1.70 -26.92
C GLY A 167 -11.73 0.56 -27.51
N PRO A 168 -10.41 0.72 -27.69
CA PRO A 168 -9.60 -0.19 -28.51
C PRO A 168 -9.43 -1.60 -27.96
N LEU A 169 -9.58 -1.81 -26.65
CA LEU A 169 -9.45 -3.13 -26.01
C LEU A 169 -10.81 -3.74 -25.63
N LYS A 170 -11.92 -3.07 -25.97
CA LYS A 170 -13.26 -3.58 -25.70
C LYS A 170 -13.50 -4.86 -26.52
N ASP A 171 -14.11 -5.87 -25.87
CA ASP A 171 -14.52 -7.08 -26.55
C ASP A 171 -15.69 -6.80 -27.53
N PRO A 172 -15.53 -7.03 -28.84
CA PRO A 172 -16.61 -6.86 -29.82
C PRO A 172 -17.79 -7.81 -29.58
N ALA A 173 -17.56 -8.98 -28.95
CA ALA A 173 -18.57 -9.99 -28.65
C ALA A 173 -19.17 -9.84 -27.24
N GLY A 174 -18.69 -8.92 -26.43
CA GLY A 174 -19.00 -8.80 -24.98
C GLY A 174 -20.26 -8.03 -24.63
N PHE A 175 -21.37 -8.14 -25.41
CA PHE A 175 -22.68 -7.55 -25.11
C PHE A 175 -22.67 -6.08 -24.71
N ASN A 176 -21.70 -5.32 -25.21
CA ASN A 176 -21.48 -3.90 -24.90
C ASN A 176 -20.94 -3.58 -23.48
N PHE A 177 -20.58 -4.57 -22.66
CA PHE A 177 -19.89 -4.31 -21.41
C PHE A 177 -18.49 -3.75 -21.66
N PRO A 178 -18.00 -2.84 -20.80
CA PRO A 178 -16.66 -2.26 -20.93
C PRO A 178 -15.61 -3.24 -20.38
N GLU A 179 -15.39 -4.34 -21.07
CA GLU A 179 -14.45 -5.40 -20.69
C GLU A 179 -13.67 -5.83 -21.94
N SER A 180 -12.45 -6.31 -21.74
CA SER A 180 -11.69 -6.91 -22.83
C SER A 180 -12.13 -8.35 -23.07
N ALA A 181 -11.75 -8.92 -24.23
CA ALA A 181 -11.88 -10.35 -24.45
C ALA A 181 -11.15 -11.13 -23.35
N MET A 182 -11.71 -12.29 -22.97
CA MET A 182 -11.10 -13.19 -21.99
C MET A 182 -9.75 -13.71 -22.51
N PHE A 183 -8.77 -13.75 -21.61
CA PHE A 183 -7.43 -14.24 -21.97
C PHE A 183 -7.45 -15.74 -22.21
N GLY A 184 -6.65 -16.19 -23.18
CA GLY A 184 -6.42 -17.62 -23.42
C GLY A 184 -5.75 -18.30 -22.22
N ASP A 185 -5.93 -19.62 -22.09
CA ASP A 185 -5.39 -20.40 -20.95
C ASP A 185 -3.87 -20.28 -20.80
N ALA A 186 -3.14 -20.16 -21.92
CA ALA A 186 -1.68 -19.95 -21.91
C ALA A 186 -1.26 -18.58 -21.35
N SER A 187 -2.18 -17.60 -21.30
CA SER A 187 -1.97 -16.24 -20.83
C SER A 187 -2.41 -16.04 -19.38
N ARG A 188 -3.00 -17.06 -18.76
CA ARG A 188 -3.45 -17.01 -17.37
C ARG A 188 -2.42 -17.64 -16.44
N LEU A 189 -2.36 -17.12 -15.22
CA LEU A 189 -1.55 -17.72 -14.15
C LEU A 189 -2.18 -19.04 -13.70
N PRO A 190 -1.41 -20.14 -13.63
CA PRO A 190 -1.94 -21.41 -13.17
C PRO A 190 -2.42 -21.30 -11.73
N LEU A 191 -3.57 -21.90 -11.45
CA LEU A 191 -4.12 -22.05 -10.11
C LEU A 191 -3.28 -23.06 -9.32
N LEU A 192 -3.11 -22.80 -8.03
CA LEU A 192 -2.37 -23.66 -7.11
C LEU A 192 -3.28 -24.57 -6.29
N LEU A 193 -4.56 -24.19 -6.14
CA LEU A 193 -5.59 -24.93 -5.40
C LEU A 193 -6.79 -25.11 -6.31
N GLU A 194 -7.32 -26.33 -6.40
CA GLU A 194 -8.50 -26.67 -7.22
C GLU A 194 -9.77 -26.00 -6.71
N ASP A 195 -9.90 -25.89 -5.37
CA ASP A 195 -11.07 -25.29 -4.70
C ASP A 195 -10.89 -23.80 -4.35
N GLY A 196 -9.84 -23.13 -4.90
CA GLY A 196 -9.54 -21.74 -4.58
C GLY A 196 -9.06 -20.94 -5.78
N ARG A 197 -8.93 -19.62 -5.61
CA ARG A 197 -8.40 -18.72 -6.66
C ARG A 197 -6.92 -18.38 -6.48
N VAL A 198 -6.22 -19.06 -5.58
CA VAL A 198 -4.77 -18.86 -5.38
C VAL A 198 -4.04 -19.29 -6.65
N HIS A 199 -3.26 -18.40 -7.20
CA HIS A 199 -2.53 -18.59 -8.43
C HIS A 199 -1.01 -18.42 -8.25
N ALA A 200 -0.20 -18.82 -9.23
CA ALA A 200 1.25 -18.79 -9.19
C ALA A 200 1.88 -17.42 -8.92
N GLY A 201 1.10 -16.34 -8.95
CA GLY A 201 1.51 -15.00 -8.54
C GLY A 201 2.05 -14.94 -7.11
N VAL A 202 1.62 -15.84 -6.20
CA VAL A 202 2.15 -15.94 -4.83
C VAL A 202 3.64 -16.21 -4.83
N TYR A 203 4.15 -17.03 -5.75
CA TYR A 203 5.59 -17.27 -5.86
C TYR A 203 6.36 -16.00 -6.24
N PHE A 204 5.80 -15.15 -7.12
CA PHE A 204 6.41 -13.87 -7.46
C PHE A 204 6.41 -12.90 -6.29
N ALA A 205 5.34 -12.89 -5.48
CA ALA A 205 5.29 -12.07 -4.28
C ALA A 205 6.31 -12.52 -3.22
N LEU A 206 6.46 -13.83 -3.00
CA LEU A 206 7.48 -14.37 -2.09
C LEU A 206 8.91 -14.13 -2.61
N LEU A 207 9.13 -14.29 -3.90
CA LEU A 207 10.41 -13.97 -4.52
C LEU A 207 10.74 -12.48 -4.39
N ALA A 208 9.76 -11.60 -4.64
CA ALA A 208 9.91 -10.16 -4.45
C ALA A 208 10.20 -9.81 -2.98
N LEU A 209 9.54 -10.49 -2.02
CA LEU A 209 9.79 -10.32 -0.60
C LEU A 209 11.25 -10.61 -0.25
N VAL A 210 11.77 -11.77 -0.71
CA VAL A 210 13.17 -12.16 -0.49
C VAL A 210 14.12 -11.20 -1.20
N ALA A 211 13.84 -10.84 -2.46
CA ALA A 211 14.66 -9.93 -3.24
C ALA A 211 14.76 -8.55 -2.59
N VAL A 212 13.65 -7.98 -2.15
CA VAL A 212 13.62 -6.68 -1.44
C VAL A 212 14.29 -6.79 -0.08
N TRP A 213 14.12 -7.90 0.63
CA TRP A 213 14.83 -8.13 1.90
C TRP A 213 16.35 -8.17 1.68
N VAL A 214 16.83 -8.92 0.69
CA VAL A 214 18.27 -8.96 0.34
C VAL A 214 18.74 -7.57 -0.10
N LEU A 215 17.99 -6.91 -0.97
CA LEU A 215 18.31 -5.56 -1.44
C LEU A 215 18.49 -4.59 -0.27
N LEU A 216 17.53 -4.52 0.64
CA LEU A 216 17.52 -3.52 1.71
C LEU A 216 18.43 -3.88 2.89
N GLN A 217 18.63 -5.17 3.20
CA GLN A 217 19.35 -5.61 4.40
C GLN A 217 20.76 -6.11 4.12
N LYS A 218 21.02 -6.64 2.92
CA LYS A 218 22.27 -7.32 2.60
C LYS A 218 23.09 -6.66 1.47
N SER A 219 22.48 -5.77 0.66
CA SER A 219 23.17 -5.18 -0.47
C SER A 219 23.79 -3.82 -0.16
N PHE A 220 24.86 -3.47 -0.87
CA PHE A 220 25.47 -2.15 -0.82
C PHE A 220 24.54 -1.05 -1.35
N ILE A 221 23.69 -1.38 -2.34
CA ILE A 221 22.68 -0.47 -2.88
C ILE A 221 21.65 -0.11 -1.80
N GLY A 222 21.18 -1.09 -1.01
CA GLY A 222 20.29 -0.85 0.12
C GLY A 222 20.91 0.04 1.18
N PHE A 223 22.19 -0.11 1.45
CA PHE A 223 22.92 0.81 2.31
C PHE A 223 22.93 2.23 1.76
N GLN A 224 23.24 2.42 0.46
CA GLN A 224 23.20 3.74 -0.20
C GLN A 224 21.81 4.38 -0.11
N ILE A 225 20.75 3.61 -0.34
CA ILE A 225 19.35 4.04 -0.22
C ILE A 225 19.04 4.55 1.19
N LYS A 226 19.46 3.81 2.22
CA LYS A 226 19.27 4.20 3.63
C LYS A 226 20.04 5.47 3.98
N VAL A 227 21.29 5.58 3.55
CA VAL A 227 22.11 6.78 3.79
C VAL A 227 21.48 8.00 3.11
N LEU A 228 21.04 7.87 1.86
CA LEU A 228 20.33 8.94 1.14
C LEU A 228 19.07 9.39 1.90
N GLY A 229 18.33 8.46 2.45
CA GLY A 229 17.13 8.75 3.25
C GLY A 229 17.42 9.39 4.60
N LEU A 230 18.57 9.13 5.20
CA LEU A 230 18.97 9.76 6.46
C LEU A 230 19.43 11.21 6.26
N ASP A 231 20.41 11.41 5.38
CA ASP A 231 20.92 12.74 5.04
C ASP A 231 21.49 12.76 3.61
N LYS A 232 20.89 13.60 2.76
CA LYS A 232 21.33 13.80 1.37
C LYS A 232 22.73 14.38 1.26
N ARG A 233 23.12 15.27 2.20
CA ARG A 233 24.45 15.89 2.22
C ARG A 233 25.52 14.85 2.54
N ALA A 234 25.27 14.03 3.56
CA ALA A 234 26.17 12.93 3.92
C ALA A 234 26.33 11.94 2.76
N ALA A 235 25.26 11.57 2.07
CA ALA A 235 25.30 10.72 0.87
C ALA A 235 26.18 11.35 -0.23
N GLY A 236 26.07 12.65 -0.45
CA GLY A 236 26.89 13.40 -1.42
C GLY A 236 28.37 13.44 -1.06
N PHE A 237 28.72 13.62 0.21
CA PHE A 237 30.11 13.61 0.68
C PHE A 237 30.81 12.26 0.45
N VAL A 238 30.09 11.16 0.59
CA VAL A 238 30.62 9.81 0.32
C VAL A 238 30.64 9.47 -1.18
N GLY A 239 30.15 10.38 -2.03
CA GLY A 239 30.15 10.21 -3.50
C GLY A 239 28.97 9.39 -4.04
N PHE A 240 27.90 9.17 -3.26
CA PHE A 240 26.71 8.49 -3.74
C PHE A 240 25.92 9.38 -4.71
N ARG A 241 25.54 8.82 -5.85
CA ARG A 241 24.86 9.56 -6.91
C ARG A 241 23.35 9.60 -6.63
N GLU A 242 22.85 10.67 -5.99
CA GLU A 242 21.44 10.85 -5.64
C GLU A 242 20.50 10.52 -6.81
N LYS A 243 20.74 11.09 -7.99
CA LYS A 243 19.87 10.87 -9.17
C LYS A 243 19.73 9.40 -9.54
N ARG A 244 20.83 8.62 -9.48
CA ARG A 244 20.78 7.18 -9.79
C ARG A 244 19.93 6.41 -8.77
N LEU A 245 20.06 6.74 -7.49
CA LEU A 245 19.32 6.10 -6.42
C LEU A 245 17.81 6.43 -6.50
N ILE A 246 17.47 7.67 -6.88
CA ILE A 246 16.07 8.07 -7.15
C ILE A 246 15.49 7.22 -8.29
N TRP A 247 16.17 7.13 -9.42
CA TRP A 247 15.73 6.33 -10.56
C TRP A 247 15.56 4.86 -10.16
N LEU A 248 16.55 4.28 -9.51
CA LEU A 248 16.52 2.87 -9.11
C LEU A 248 15.37 2.58 -8.16
N ALA A 249 15.16 3.41 -7.14
CA ALA A 249 14.09 3.23 -6.18
C ALA A 249 12.70 3.34 -6.83
N LEU A 250 12.50 4.31 -7.73
CA LEU A 250 11.22 4.49 -8.42
C LEU A 250 10.97 3.39 -9.46
N LEU A 251 12.01 2.95 -10.21
CA LEU A 251 11.87 1.86 -11.18
C LEU A 251 11.54 0.53 -10.50
N ILE A 252 12.18 0.21 -9.36
CA ILE A 252 11.85 -0.99 -8.58
C ILE A 252 10.42 -0.89 -8.05
N SER A 253 10.05 0.27 -7.47
CA SER A 253 8.72 0.49 -6.94
C SER A 253 7.64 0.33 -8.02
N GLY A 254 7.85 0.95 -9.19
CA GLY A 254 6.92 0.87 -10.30
C GLY A 254 6.89 -0.50 -10.98
N GLY A 255 8.04 -1.18 -11.05
CA GLY A 255 8.10 -2.53 -11.59
C GLY A 255 7.32 -3.54 -10.74
N LEU A 256 7.47 -3.48 -9.41
CA LEU A 256 6.70 -4.34 -8.51
C LEU A 256 5.21 -4.01 -8.51
N ALA A 257 4.83 -2.73 -8.61
CA ALA A 257 3.44 -2.32 -8.76
C ALA A 257 2.86 -2.77 -10.11
N GLY A 258 3.62 -2.65 -11.22
CA GLY A 258 3.21 -3.18 -12.53
C GLY A 258 3.06 -4.70 -12.55
N LEU A 259 3.97 -5.42 -11.85
CA LEU A 259 3.85 -6.87 -11.66
C LEU A 259 2.59 -7.21 -10.86
N ALA A 260 2.24 -6.45 -9.84
CA ALA A 260 1.00 -6.61 -9.09
C ALA A 260 -0.22 -6.50 -10.01
N GLY A 261 -0.26 -5.46 -10.83
CA GLY A 261 -1.39 -5.23 -11.76
C GLY A 261 -1.54 -6.33 -12.81
N VAL A 262 -0.43 -6.77 -13.41
CA VAL A 262 -0.51 -7.85 -14.40
C VAL A 262 -0.86 -9.19 -13.76
N CYS A 263 -0.41 -9.47 -12.53
CA CYS A 263 -0.83 -10.67 -11.78
C CYS A 263 -2.33 -10.64 -11.44
N GLU A 264 -2.90 -9.46 -11.17
CA GLU A 264 -4.32 -9.31 -10.88
C GLU A 264 -5.18 -9.64 -12.10
N VAL A 265 -4.83 -9.14 -13.29
CA VAL A 265 -5.62 -9.40 -14.51
C VAL A 265 -5.38 -10.79 -15.09
N THR A 266 -4.18 -11.38 -14.94
CA THR A 266 -3.88 -12.72 -15.46
C THR A 266 -4.22 -13.84 -14.48
N GLY A 267 -4.41 -13.52 -13.20
CA GLY A 267 -4.78 -14.45 -12.14
C GLY A 267 -6.30 -14.49 -11.92
N PRO A 268 -6.82 -13.74 -10.92
CA PRO A 268 -8.21 -13.91 -10.49
C PRO A 268 -9.24 -13.35 -11.46
N ILE A 269 -8.91 -12.35 -12.30
CA ILE A 269 -9.88 -11.68 -13.18
C ILE A 269 -9.97 -12.37 -14.54
N GLY A 270 -8.83 -12.64 -15.19
CA GLY A 270 -8.76 -13.31 -16.49
C GLY A 270 -9.09 -12.44 -17.71
N GLN A 271 -9.30 -11.14 -17.53
CA GLN A 271 -9.59 -10.12 -18.54
C GLN A 271 -9.32 -8.72 -17.99
N LEU A 272 -9.33 -7.69 -18.83
CA LEU A 272 -9.24 -6.30 -18.38
C LEU A 272 -10.62 -5.74 -18.11
N VAL A 273 -10.83 -5.24 -16.90
CA VAL A 273 -12.09 -4.60 -16.46
C VAL A 273 -11.83 -3.16 -15.99
N PRO A 274 -12.84 -2.27 -15.93
CA PRO A 274 -12.67 -0.89 -15.44
C PRO A 274 -12.13 -0.81 -14.01
N GLN A 275 -12.53 -1.74 -13.14
CA GLN A 275 -12.13 -1.81 -11.74
C GLN A 275 -11.13 -2.96 -11.49
N VAL A 276 -9.94 -2.87 -12.09
CA VAL A 276 -8.85 -3.83 -11.83
C VAL A 276 -8.38 -3.76 -10.37
N SER A 277 -8.35 -2.56 -9.79
CA SER A 277 -7.90 -2.34 -8.43
C SER A 277 -8.94 -1.56 -7.63
N PRO A 278 -9.35 -2.03 -6.46
CA PRO A 278 -10.15 -1.25 -5.51
C PRO A 278 -9.29 -0.25 -4.69
N GLY A 279 -8.10 0.13 -5.18
CA GLY A 279 -7.16 1.01 -4.50
C GLY A 279 -6.02 0.28 -3.78
N TYR A 280 -5.57 -0.86 -4.29
CA TYR A 280 -4.47 -1.64 -3.71
C TYR A 280 -3.18 -0.85 -3.57
N GLY A 281 -2.85 0.02 -4.53
CA GLY A 281 -1.67 0.87 -4.48
C GLY A 281 -1.75 1.92 -3.36
N TYR A 282 -2.93 2.45 -3.07
CA TYR A 282 -3.13 3.36 -1.94
C TYR A 282 -3.09 2.62 -0.60
N ALA A 283 -3.72 1.45 -0.51
CA ALA A 283 -3.64 0.59 0.67
C ALA A 283 -2.21 0.16 0.98
N ALA A 284 -1.40 -0.07 -0.06
CA ALA A 284 0.00 -0.44 0.05
C ALA A 284 0.84 0.63 0.76
N ILE A 285 0.46 1.92 0.68
CA ILE A 285 1.11 2.99 1.44
C ILE A 285 0.94 2.74 2.94
N THR A 286 -0.30 2.47 3.37
CA THR A 286 -0.61 2.14 4.78
C THR A 286 0.15 0.90 5.23
N VAL A 287 0.17 -0.14 4.40
CA VAL A 287 0.88 -1.40 4.67
C VAL A 287 2.38 -1.20 4.79
N ALA A 288 3.00 -0.39 3.94
CA ALA A 288 4.42 -0.08 4.01
C ALA A 288 4.81 0.60 5.33
N PHE A 289 3.99 1.55 5.82
CA PHE A 289 4.21 2.21 7.10
C PHE A 289 3.88 1.30 8.29
N LEU A 290 2.78 0.55 8.25
CA LEU A 290 2.41 -0.41 9.28
C LEU A 290 3.48 -1.48 9.45
N GLY A 291 4.04 -1.97 8.33
CA GLY A 291 5.17 -2.89 8.29
C GLY A 291 6.54 -2.25 8.59
N ARG A 292 6.57 -0.94 8.90
CA ARG A 292 7.79 -0.15 9.23
C ARG A 292 8.88 -0.26 8.18
N LEU A 293 8.50 -0.29 6.92
CA LEU A 293 9.39 -0.45 5.76
C LEU A 293 10.30 -1.69 5.86
N ASN A 294 9.92 -2.67 6.69
CA ASN A 294 10.61 -3.96 6.82
C ASN A 294 9.82 -5.00 6.03
N PRO A 295 10.46 -5.75 5.11
CA PRO A 295 9.76 -6.72 4.26
C PRO A 295 8.92 -7.74 5.02
N LEU A 296 9.41 -8.27 6.14
CA LEU A 296 8.62 -9.20 6.98
C LEU A 296 7.43 -8.50 7.64
N GLY A 297 7.61 -7.28 8.15
CA GLY A 297 6.50 -6.48 8.68
C GLY A 297 5.45 -6.18 7.61
N ILE A 298 5.88 -5.89 6.38
CA ILE A 298 4.99 -5.62 5.24
C ILE A 298 4.18 -6.88 4.89
N LEU A 299 4.78 -8.09 4.96
CA LEU A 299 4.05 -9.34 4.74
C LEU A 299 2.85 -9.47 5.70
N PHE A 300 3.08 -9.32 7.01
CA PHE A 300 1.99 -9.42 8.00
C PHE A 300 0.97 -8.28 7.85
N SER A 301 1.45 -7.07 7.56
CA SER A 301 0.57 -5.92 7.35
C SER A 301 -0.27 -6.05 6.08
N SER A 302 0.25 -6.68 5.01
CA SER A 302 -0.51 -6.94 3.79
C SER A 302 -1.60 -7.98 4.00
N LEU A 303 -1.35 -9.01 4.80
CA LEU A 303 -2.36 -9.99 5.19
C LEU A 303 -3.48 -9.35 6.02
N LEU A 304 -3.11 -8.49 6.97
CA LEU A 304 -4.10 -7.74 7.77
C LEU A 304 -4.95 -6.81 6.88
N MET A 305 -4.32 -6.12 5.93
CA MET A 305 -5.05 -5.25 5.02
C MET A 305 -5.97 -6.03 4.08
N ALA A 306 -5.52 -7.17 3.56
CA ALA A 306 -6.34 -8.07 2.75
C ALA A 306 -7.54 -8.61 3.54
N LEU A 307 -7.35 -8.93 4.83
CA LEU A 307 -8.43 -9.33 5.73
C LEU A 307 -9.49 -8.23 5.84
N LEU A 308 -9.08 -6.97 5.96
CA LEU A 308 -10.02 -5.84 5.99
C LEU A 308 -10.79 -5.68 4.66
N TYR A 309 -10.15 -5.94 3.52
CA TYR A 309 -10.84 -5.90 2.22
C TYR A 309 -11.91 -6.98 2.12
N ILE A 310 -11.56 -8.24 2.39
CA ILE A 310 -12.51 -9.37 2.30
C ILE A 310 -13.59 -9.22 3.37
N GLY A 311 -13.22 -8.83 4.59
CA GLY A 311 -14.18 -8.58 5.67
C GLY A 311 -15.14 -7.45 5.32
N GLY A 312 -14.67 -6.40 4.65
CA GLY A 312 -15.53 -5.33 4.15
C GLY A 312 -16.48 -5.79 3.06
N GLU A 313 -16.04 -6.63 2.10
CA GLU A 313 -16.89 -7.27 1.11
C GLU A 313 -17.94 -8.18 1.78
N SER A 314 -17.53 -8.98 2.77
CA SER A 314 -18.43 -9.83 3.55
C SER A 314 -19.45 -9.03 4.35
N ALA A 315 -19.05 -7.92 4.97
CA ALA A 315 -19.94 -7.03 5.70
C ALA A 315 -20.92 -6.30 4.76
N GLN A 316 -20.48 -5.96 3.55
CA GLN A 316 -21.37 -5.40 2.53
C GLN A 316 -22.45 -6.41 2.11
N MET A 317 -22.09 -7.66 1.89
CA MET A 317 -23.03 -8.70 1.47
C MET A 317 -23.99 -9.13 2.58
N SER A 318 -23.50 -9.29 3.81
CA SER A 318 -24.28 -9.85 4.92
C SER A 318 -25.03 -8.79 5.75
N LEU A 319 -24.47 -7.59 5.87
CA LEU A 319 -25.00 -6.52 6.71
C LEU A 319 -25.43 -5.28 5.91
N ASN A 320 -25.36 -5.32 4.58
CA ASN A 320 -25.66 -4.19 3.67
C ASN A 320 -24.86 -2.91 4.02
N LEU A 321 -23.65 -3.05 4.57
CA LEU A 321 -22.80 -1.93 4.88
C LEU A 321 -22.16 -1.34 3.61
N PRO A 322 -22.09 -0.01 3.44
CA PRO A 322 -21.44 0.59 2.28
C PRO A 322 -19.95 0.23 2.20
N GLN A 323 -19.43 -0.01 0.99
CA GLN A 323 -18.00 -0.29 0.75
C GLN A 323 -17.08 0.83 1.28
N ALA A 324 -17.57 2.06 1.34
CA ALA A 324 -16.85 3.20 1.91
C ALA A 324 -16.40 2.97 3.36
N ILE A 325 -17.05 2.09 4.13
CA ILE A 325 -16.65 1.73 5.49
C ILE A 325 -15.28 1.07 5.49
N THR A 326 -14.98 0.17 4.55
CA THR A 326 -13.66 -0.45 4.43
C THR A 326 -12.56 0.59 4.19
N GLN A 327 -12.81 1.55 3.30
CA GLN A 327 -11.87 2.64 3.02
C GLN A 327 -11.69 3.56 4.24
N LEU A 328 -12.77 3.80 5.01
CA LEU A 328 -12.72 4.55 6.25
C LEU A 328 -11.83 3.84 7.30
N PHE A 329 -11.98 2.52 7.45
CA PHE A 329 -11.13 1.72 8.35
C PHE A 329 -9.65 1.80 7.97
N GLN A 330 -9.34 1.73 6.67
CA GLN A 330 -7.96 1.88 6.17
C GLN A 330 -7.39 3.27 6.51
N GLY A 331 -8.19 4.32 6.29
CA GLY A 331 -7.82 5.71 6.61
C GLY A 331 -7.61 5.90 8.11
N MET A 332 -8.53 5.40 8.95
CA MET A 332 -8.40 5.45 10.42
C MET A 332 -7.16 4.68 10.90
N MET A 333 -6.88 3.50 10.31
CA MET A 333 -5.73 2.70 10.69
C MET A 333 -4.42 3.43 10.39
N LEU A 334 -4.30 4.07 9.22
CA LEU A 334 -3.14 4.90 8.89
C LEU A 334 -3.02 6.10 9.84
N PHE A 335 -4.12 6.80 10.09
CA PHE A 335 -4.15 7.96 10.96
C PHE A 335 -3.70 7.61 12.39
N PHE A 336 -4.29 6.57 12.99
CA PHE A 336 -3.91 6.13 14.33
C PHE A 336 -2.51 5.57 14.39
N LEU A 337 -2.03 4.91 13.32
CA LEU A 337 -0.65 4.44 13.26
C LEU A 337 0.33 5.62 13.34
N LEU A 338 0.14 6.63 12.51
CA LEU A 338 0.99 7.83 12.50
C LEU A 338 0.89 8.59 13.84
N ALA A 339 -0.30 8.67 14.43
CA ALA A 339 -0.50 9.29 15.75
C ALA A 339 0.21 8.51 16.86
N CYS A 340 0.12 7.17 16.85
CA CYS A 340 0.78 6.32 17.84
C CYS A 340 2.31 6.30 17.67
N ASP A 341 2.82 6.46 16.46
CA ASP A 341 4.26 6.51 16.20
C ASP A 341 4.94 7.72 16.84
N VAL A 342 4.20 8.80 17.10
CA VAL A 342 4.70 9.93 17.88
C VAL A 342 5.14 9.48 19.28
N LEU A 343 4.47 8.47 19.88
CA LEU A 343 4.80 7.95 21.20
C LEU A 343 6.14 7.18 21.25
N ILE A 344 6.71 6.82 20.12
CA ILE A 344 8.04 6.20 20.02
C ILE A 344 9.12 7.21 20.40
N LEU A 345 8.98 8.45 19.89
CA LEU A 345 9.95 9.53 20.06
C LEU A 345 9.62 10.44 21.24
N TYR A 346 8.34 10.52 21.61
CA TYR A 346 7.86 11.43 22.66
C TYR A 346 7.18 10.67 23.81
N ARG A 347 7.29 11.20 25.00
CA ARG A 347 6.55 10.74 26.19
C ARG A 347 5.44 11.75 26.52
N PRO A 348 4.17 11.32 26.63
CA PRO A 348 3.13 12.18 27.15
C PRO A 348 3.37 12.40 28.66
N ARG A 349 3.53 13.65 29.08
CA ARG A 349 3.57 14.04 30.48
C ARG A 349 2.40 14.96 30.78
N LEU A 350 1.64 14.59 31.80
CA LEU A 350 0.61 15.44 32.39
C LEU A 350 1.29 16.45 33.33
N LYS A 351 1.43 17.70 32.90
CA LYS A 351 1.86 18.80 33.78
C LYS A 351 0.65 19.30 34.55
N LEU A 352 0.52 18.92 35.83
CA LEU A 352 -0.36 19.60 36.75
C LEU A 352 0.20 21.02 36.98
N ARG A 353 -0.44 21.99 36.39
CA ARG A 353 -0.14 23.40 36.70
C ARG A 353 -0.70 23.69 38.12
N TRP A 354 0.13 23.49 39.14
CA TRP A 354 -0.15 24.04 40.44
C TRP A 354 0.12 25.54 40.33
N THR A 355 -0.94 26.34 40.22
CA THR A 355 -0.84 27.80 40.36
C THR A 355 -0.47 28.08 41.81
N ARG A 356 0.82 28.24 42.11
CA ARG A 356 1.22 28.98 43.32
C ARG A 356 0.63 30.38 43.14
N ARG A 357 -0.41 30.67 43.90
CA ARG A 357 -0.78 32.06 44.17
C ARG A 357 0.46 32.71 44.77
N SER A 358 1.10 33.60 44.06
CA SER A 358 2.06 34.55 44.60
C SER A 358 1.27 35.45 45.56
N SER A 359 1.40 35.22 46.84
CA SER A 359 1.03 36.21 47.83
C SER A 359 1.98 37.39 47.62
N THR A 360 1.49 38.44 47.01
CA THR A 360 2.14 39.75 46.97
C THR A 360 2.30 40.23 48.40
N PRO A 361 3.50 40.52 48.92
CA PRO A 361 3.63 41.14 50.22
C PRO A 361 3.05 42.55 50.14
N ALA A 362 2.11 42.83 51.04
CA ALA A 362 1.58 44.17 51.23
C ALA A 362 2.74 45.10 51.61
N VAL A 363 3.05 46.08 50.75
CA VAL A 363 3.94 47.19 51.10
C VAL A 363 3.19 48.05 52.10
N THR A 364 3.56 47.94 53.38
CA THR A 364 3.21 48.87 54.44
C THR A 364 3.83 50.22 54.08
N ALA A 365 3.00 51.18 53.70
CA ALA A 365 3.36 52.57 53.69
C ALA A 365 3.52 53.04 55.15
N GLY A 366 4.76 53.22 55.56
CA GLY A 366 5.17 53.86 56.78
C GLY A 366 5.58 55.29 56.48
N ALA A 367 4.90 56.22 57.13
CA ALA A 367 5.11 57.66 57.12
C ALA A 367 6.52 58.05 57.63
N LEU A 368 7.16 58.98 57.00
CA LEU A 368 7.71 60.24 57.51
C LEU A 368 8.47 60.94 56.37
#